data_110c7d50ff1a55c07b5fb99445c740d1
#
_entry.id   110c7d50ff1a55c07b5fb99445c740d1
#
_cell.length_a   1.000
_cell.length_b   1.000
_cell.length_c   1.000
_cell.angle_alpha   90.00
_cell.angle_beta   90.00
_cell.angle_gamma   90.00
#
_symmetry.space_group_name_H-M   'P 1'
#
loop_
_entity.id
_entity.type
_entity.pdbx_description
1 polymer ?
#
loop_
_entity_poly.entity_id
_entity_poly.type
_entity_poly.pdbx_seq_one_letter_code
_entity_poly.pdbx_strand_id
1 'polypeptide(L)'
;MESVKLTRSDLPERGKVIEVFVEGRLVCVVNLEGELYAMDNVCPHWGGPLGQGTLENGKLRCPWHGWEFDPRTGETTRKAGVKVPTYELTIKGADVYIEMTKK
;
A
#
# COMPACT_ATOMS: atom_id res chain seq x y z
N MET A 1 -13.35 -5.57 -14.42
CA MET A 1 -12.76 -4.79 -13.33
C MET A 1 -13.42 -5.18 -12.04
N GLU A 2 -12.62 -5.48 -11.05
CA GLU A 2 -13.14 -5.90 -9.76
C GLU A 2 -12.84 -4.88 -8.71
N SER A 3 -13.89 -4.29 -8.15
CA SER A 3 -13.75 -3.38 -7.02
C SER A 3 -14.25 -4.11 -5.79
N VAL A 4 -13.46 -4.06 -4.73
CA VAL A 4 -13.80 -4.69 -3.46
C VAL A 4 -13.94 -3.60 -2.41
N LYS A 5 -15.05 -3.63 -1.67
CA LYS A 5 -15.28 -2.67 -0.61
C LYS A 5 -14.42 -3.02 0.59
N LEU A 6 -13.66 -2.05 1.07
CA LEU A 6 -12.87 -2.21 2.28
C LEU A 6 -13.71 -1.85 3.49
N THR A 7 -13.54 -2.62 4.56
CA THR A 7 -14.25 -2.34 5.81
C THR A 7 -13.45 -1.32 6.60
N ARG A 8 -14.07 -0.78 7.65
CA ARG A 8 -13.39 0.20 8.49
C ARG A 8 -12.09 -0.36 9.08
N SER A 9 -12.08 -1.65 9.41
CA SER A 9 -10.89 -2.28 9.98
C SER A 9 -9.78 -2.49 8.94
N ASP A 10 -10.09 -2.35 7.65
CA ASP A 10 -9.11 -2.44 6.58
C ASP A 10 -8.42 -1.11 6.29
N LEU A 11 -8.79 -0.06 7.02
CA LEU A 11 -8.26 1.28 6.79
C LEU A 11 -7.37 1.69 7.96
N PRO A 12 -6.10 2.01 7.69
CA PRO A 12 -5.18 2.40 8.76
C PRO A 12 -5.45 3.81 9.25
N GLU A 13 -5.04 4.06 10.48
CA GLU A 13 -5.07 5.41 11.03
C GLU A 13 -4.02 6.27 10.35
N ARG A 14 -4.20 7.58 10.48
CA ARG A 14 -3.28 8.55 9.89
C ARG A 14 -1.84 8.27 10.33
N GLY A 15 -0.95 8.20 9.35
CA GLY A 15 0.46 7.91 9.60
C GLY A 15 0.77 6.44 9.79
N LYS A 16 -0.20 5.56 9.53
CA LYS A 16 -0.02 4.12 9.71
C LYS A 16 -0.17 3.36 8.41
N VAL A 17 0.29 2.12 8.44
CA VAL A 17 0.20 1.20 7.32
C VAL A 17 -0.23 -0.16 7.88
N ILE A 18 -1.08 -0.87 7.14
CA ILE A 18 -1.54 -2.20 7.56
C ILE A 18 -1.56 -3.15 6.37
N GLU A 19 -1.53 -4.44 6.70
CA GLU A 19 -1.72 -5.49 5.71
C GLU A 19 -3.21 -5.85 5.66
N VAL A 20 -3.75 -5.94 4.44
CA VAL A 20 -5.14 -6.28 4.24
C VAL A 20 -5.22 -7.43 3.25
N PHE A 21 -6.00 -8.45 3.59
CA PHE A 21 -6.18 -9.60 2.72
C PHE A 21 -7.42 -9.36 1.85
N VAL A 22 -7.20 -9.20 0.54
CA VAL A 22 -8.27 -8.91 -0.40
C VAL A 22 -8.24 -9.96 -1.50
N GLU A 23 -9.32 -10.75 -1.58
CA GLU A 23 -9.48 -11.77 -2.61
C GLU A 23 -8.25 -12.66 -2.80
N GLY A 24 -7.74 -13.18 -1.69
CA GLY A 24 -6.61 -14.10 -1.72
C GLY A 24 -5.25 -13.45 -1.89
N ARG A 25 -5.19 -12.14 -1.80
CA ARG A 25 -3.95 -11.41 -2.01
C ARG A 25 -3.71 -10.42 -0.87
N LEU A 26 -2.49 -10.40 -0.36
CA LEU A 26 -2.14 -9.40 0.66
C LEU A 26 -1.81 -8.07 -0.02
N VAL A 27 -2.45 -7.03 0.46
CA VAL A 27 -2.29 -5.66 -0.03
C VAL A 27 -1.85 -4.81 1.15
N CYS A 28 -0.97 -3.86 0.87
CA CYS A 28 -0.52 -2.89 1.86
C CYS A 28 -1.36 -1.63 1.69
N VAL A 29 -2.07 -1.21 2.75
CA VAL A 29 -2.85 0.02 2.72
C VAL A 29 -2.19 1.04 3.62
N VAL A 30 -1.97 2.24 3.08
CA VAL A 30 -1.22 3.31 3.72
C VAL A 30 -2.11 4.52 3.90
N ASN A 31 -2.06 5.13 5.08
CA ASN A 31 -2.72 6.41 5.32
C ASN A 31 -1.65 7.48 5.47
N LEU A 32 -1.37 8.18 4.37
CA LEU A 32 -0.36 9.22 4.33
C LEU A 32 -1.03 10.57 4.50
N GLU A 33 -0.95 11.10 5.72
CA GLU A 33 -1.50 12.41 6.05
C GLU A 33 -2.99 12.54 5.71
N GLY A 34 -3.74 11.47 5.89
CA GLY A 34 -5.17 11.47 5.63
C GLY A 34 -5.56 10.94 4.27
N GLU A 35 -4.61 10.75 3.37
CA GLU A 35 -4.88 10.17 2.05
C GLU A 35 -4.49 8.71 2.03
N LEU A 36 -5.36 7.90 1.42
CA LEU A 36 -5.18 6.45 1.39
C LEU A 36 -4.56 6.00 0.08
N TYR A 37 -3.62 5.08 0.19
CA TYR A 37 -2.95 4.47 -0.96
C TYR A 37 -2.86 2.97 -0.73
N ALA A 38 -2.83 2.21 -1.80
CA ALA A 38 -2.72 0.75 -1.71
C ALA A 38 -1.69 0.25 -2.71
N MET A 39 -0.92 -0.74 -2.29
CA MET A 39 0.09 -1.34 -3.14
C MET A 39 0.28 -2.80 -2.73
N ASP A 40 0.98 -3.57 -3.57
CA ASP A 40 1.31 -4.94 -3.22
C ASP A 40 2.10 -4.95 -1.91
N ASN A 41 1.89 -5.99 -1.13
CA ASN A 41 2.52 -6.11 0.18
C ASN A 41 3.93 -6.68 0.14
N VAL A 42 4.44 -6.97 -1.05
CA VAL A 42 5.73 -7.64 -1.22
C VAL A 42 6.78 -6.66 -1.68
N CYS A 43 7.83 -6.50 -0.88
CA CYS A 43 8.98 -5.68 -1.26
C CYS A 43 9.73 -6.38 -2.39
N PRO A 44 9.98 -5.71 -3.52
CA PRO A 44 10.68 -6.35 -4.65
C PRO A 44 12.13 -6.69 -4.36
N HIS A 45 12.70 -6.15 -3.28
CA HIS A 45 14.09 -6.43 -2.92
C HIS A 45 14.25 -7.85 -2.38
N TRP A 46 13.52 -8.18 -1.31
CA TRP A 46 13.65 -9.48 -0.66
C TRP A 46 12.33 -10.12 -0.28
N GLY A 47 11.23 -9.57 -0.78
CA GLY A 47 9.92 -10.12 -0.45
C GLY A 47 9.40 -9.77 0.92
N GLY A 48 9.98 -8.77 1.56
CA GLY A 48 9.54 -8.36 2.90
C GLY A 48 8.14 -7.80 2.91
N PRO A 49 7.42 -7.93 4.04
CA PRO A 49 6.02 -7.51 4.13
C PRO A 49 5.90 -6.00 4.33
N LEU A 50 5.59 -5.28 3.27
CA LEU A 50 5.52 -3.82 3.31
C LEU A 50 4.50 -3.30 4.31
N GLY A 51 3.41 -4.04 4.52
CA GLY A 51 2.38 -3.63 5.48
C GLY A 51 2.82 -3.71 6.94
N GLN A 52 3.97 -4.31 7.20
CA GLN A 52 4.56 -4.34 8.53
C GLN A 52 5.66 -3.30 8.69
N GLY A 53 5.84 -2.47 7.68
CA GLY A 53 6.83 -1.41 7.72
C GLY A 53 6.33 -0.17 8.44
N THR A 54 7.02 0.94 8.21
CA THR A 54 6.68 2.21 8.84
C THR A 54 6.66 3.33 7.81
N LEU A 55 5.90 4.39 8.13
CA LEU A 55 5.91 5.60 7.31
C LEU A 55 6.90 6.58 7.93
N GLU A 56 7.85 7.04 7.12
CA GLU A 56 8.85 8.00 7.56
C GLU A 56 9.07 9.02 6.44
N ASN A 57 8.87 10.29 6.77
CA ASN A 57 9.09 11.39 5.82
C ASN A 57 8.34 11.20 4.50
N GLY A 58 7.09 10.72 4.59
CA GLY A 58 6.25 10.52 3.40
C GLY A 58 6.59 9.28 2.60
N LYS A 59 7.45 8.42 3.11
CA LYS A 59 7.84 7.18 2.43
C LYS A 59 7.47 5.97 3.28
N LEU A 60 7.16 4.87 2.60
CA LEU A 60 6.92 3.60 3.26
C LEU A 60 8.23 2.84 3.31
N ARG A 61 8.67 2.52 4.51
CA ARG A 61 9.94 1.83 4.70
C ARG A 61 9.71 0.35 4.94
N CYS A 62 10.35 -0.48 4.11
CA CYS A 62 10.28 -1.93 4.26
C CYS A 62 10.97 -2.34 5.57
N PRO A 63 10.35 -3.25 6.37
CA PRO A 63 10.97 -3.67 7.64
C PRO A 63 12.23 -4.50 7.43
N TRP A 64 12.42 -5.04 6.22
CA TRP A 64 13.63 -5.78 5.88
C TRP A 64 14.55 -4.88 5.07
N HIS A 65 15.73 -4.58 5.58
CA HIS A 65 16.78 -3.80 4.89
C HIS A 65 16.47 -2.33 4.64
N GLY A 66 15.30 -1.83 5.06
CA GLY A 66 15.02 -0.40 5.06
C GLY A 66 14.84 0.30 3.73
N TRP A 67 14.51 -0.43 2.66
CA TRP A 67 14.18 0.21 1.38
C TRP A 67 12.94 1.07 1.55
N GLU A 68 12.95 2.23 0.91
CA GLU A 68 11.84 3.19 1.00
C GLU A 68 11.12 3.29 -0.32
N PHE A 69 9.79 3.37 -0.24
CA PHE A 69 8.92 3.44 -1.42
C PHE A 69 7.96 4.60 -1.28
N ASP A 70 7.67 5.26 -2.40
CA ASP A 70 6.65 6.30 -2.44
C ASP A 70 5.29 5.61 -2.54
N PRO A 71 4.41 5.75 -1.53
CA PRO A 71 3.12 5.05 -1.59
C PRO A 71 2.21 5.54 -2.71
N ARG A 72 2.46 6.73 -3.26
CA ARG A 72 1.66 7.26 -4.36
C ARG A 72 1.96 6.54 -5.68
N THR A 73 3.20 6.14 -5.90
CA THR A 73 3.63 5.59 -7.18
C THR A 73 4.19 4.17 -7.07
N GLY A 74 4.59 3.76 -5.87
CA GLY A 74 5.26 2.49 -5.65
C GLY A 74 6.74 2.52 -5.95
N GLU A 75 7.27 3.68 -6.35
CA GLU A 75 8.67 3.77 -6.74
C GLU A 75 9.61 3.82 -5.55
N THR A 76 10.79 3.25 -5.72
CA THR A 76 11.85 3.33 -4.71
C THR A 76 12.99 4.18 -5.25
N THR A 77 13.68 4.89 -4.35
CA THR A 77 14.87 5.65 -4.72
C THR A 77 16.12 4.78 -4.71
N ARG A 78 16.02 3.55 -4.20
CA ARG A 78 17.18 2.65 -4.05
C ARG A 78 17.68 2.10 -5.37
N LYS A 79 16.78 1.90 -6.34
CA LYS A 79 17.15 1.37 -7.63
C LYS A 79 16.20 1.88 -8.70
N ALA A 80 16.73 2.55 -9.69
CA ALA A 80 15.92 3.10 -10.78
C ALA A 80 15.17 1.99 -11.51
N GLY A 81 13.92 2.25 -11.86
CA GLY A 81 13.09 1.32 -12.59
C GLY A 81 12.40 0.25 -11.75
N VAL A 82 12.70 0.20 -10.45
CA VAL A 82 12.06 -0.75 -9.56
C VAL A 82 10.90 -0.08 -8.85
N LYS A 83 9.75 -0.71 -8.87
CA LYS A 83 8.59 -0.19 -8.15
C LYS A 83 7.65 -1.32 -7.77
N VAL A 84 6.83 -1.06 -6.75
CA VAL A 84 5.79 -1.97 -6.30
C VAL A 84 4.51 -1.65 -7.05
N PRO A 85 3.79 -2.64 -7.59
CA PRO A 85 2.50 -2.37 -8.20
C PRO A 85 1.54 -1.72 -7.22
N THR A 86 0.79 -0.72 -7.70
CA THR A 86 -0.18 -0.01 -6.89
C THR A 86 -1.60 -0.36 -7.34
N TYR A 87 -2.56 -0.13 -6.45
CA TYR A 87 -3.97 -0.33 -6.72
C TYR A 87 -4.70 0.98 -6.55
N GLU A 88 -5.69 1.23 -7.39
CA GLU A 88 -6.50 2.43 -7.25
C GLU A 88 -7.52 2.27 -6.13
N LEU A 89 -7.71 3.33 -5.37
CA LEU A 89 -8.74 3.40 -4.34
C LEU A 89 -9.78 4.43 -4.77
N THR A 90 -11.05 4.07 -4.63
CA THR A 90 -12.15 4.96 -4.92
C THR A 90 -12.95 5.21 -3.66
N ILE A 91 -13.17 6.48 -3.35
CA ILE A 91 -13.93 6.86 -2.17
C ILE A 91 -15.32 7.33 -2.60
N LYS A 92 -16.35 6.69 -2.06
CA LYS A 92 -17.74 7.04 -2.33
C LYS A 92 -18.43 7.28 -1.00
N GLY A 93 -18.58 8.54 -0.61
CA GLY A 93 -19.13 8.90 0.68
C GLY A 93 -18.21 8.37 1.79
N ALA A 94 -18.74 7.51 2.66
CA ALA A 94 -17.96 6.92 3.74
C ALA A 94 -17.30 5.59 3.34
N ASP A 95 -17.53 5.14 2.11
CA ASP A 95 -17.04 3.84 1.66
C ASP A 95 -15.79 3.98 0.81
N VAL A 96 -14.87 3.02 0.97
CA VAL A 96 -13.64 2.95 0.19
C VAL A 96 -13.61 1.64 -0.56
N TYR A 97 -13.35 1.70 -1.85
CA TYR A 97 -13.25 0.53 -2.71
C TYR A 97 -11.84 0.42 -3.27
N ILE A 98 -11.30 -0.79 -3.30
CA ILE A 98 -10.01 -1.04 -3.92
C ILE A 98 -10.23 -1.76 -5.25
N GLU A 99 -9.56 -1.28 -6.29
CA GLU A 99 -9.60 -1.89 -7.62
C GLU A 99 -8.55 -2.97 -7.68
N MET A 100 -8.98 -4.22 -7.80
CA MET A 100 -8.06 -5.36 -7.73
C MET A 100 -7.46 -5.77 -9.08
N THR A 101 -7.90 -5.14 -10.17
CA THR A 101 -7.34 -5.44 -11.48
C THR A 101 -5.96 -4.82 -11.61
N LYS A 102 -4.94 -5.63 -11.82
CA LYS A 102 -3.59 -5.12 -12.03
C LYS A 102 -3.42 -4.59 -13.44
N LYS A 103 -2.68 -3.53 -13.54
CA LYS A 103 -2.31 -2.98 -14.85
C LYS A 103 -0.93 -3.46 -15.27
#